data_77afd06bb5ff8698b3b8e41d405b7545
#
_entry.id   77afd06bb5ff8698b3b8e41d405b7545
#
_cell.length_a   1.000
_cell.length_b   1.000
_cell.length_c   1.000
_cell.angle_alpha   90.00
_cell.angle_beta   90.00
_cell.angle_gamma   90.00
#
_symmetry.space_group_name_H-M   'P 1'
#
loop_
_entity.id
_entity.type
_entity.pdbx_description
1 polymer ?
#
loop_
_entity_poly.entity_id
_entity_poly.type
_entity_poly.pdbx_seq_one_letter_code
_entity_poly.pdbx_strand_id
1 'polypeptide(L)'
;MFNAEEIKTVEGFRRNFGESKEGMLLDLTQEFFEAYHRHGVDPFELVDGFGLDWVQLLMNYNEGVEEYELCAVFRDLINDYIETKTK
;
A
#
# COMPACT_ATOMS: atom_id res chain seq x y z
N MET A 1 -0.91 18.97 10.11
CA MET A 1 -1.79 17.89 10.56
C MET A 1 -1.93 16.82 9.47
N PHE A 2 -1.86 15.58 9.85
CA PHE A 2 -1.94 14.44 8.95
C PHE A 2 -3.39 14.25 8.44
N ASN A 3 -3.56 14.14 7.13
CA ASN A 3 -4.86 13.90 6.52
C ASN A 3 -4.83 12.52 5.85
N ALA A 4 -5.59 11.56 6.40
CA ALA A 4 -5.62 10.18 5.92
C ALA A 4 -6.09 10.08 4.46
N GLU A 5 -7.00 10.95 4.03
CA GLU A 5 -7.47 10.97 2.65
C GLU A 5 -6.35 11.32 1.66
N GLU A 6 -5.43 12.19 2.07
CA GLU A 6 -4.34 12.62 1.20
C GLU A 6 -3.25 11.57 1.06
N ILE A 7 -3.01 10.74 2.07
CA ILE A 7 -1.91 9.78 2.02
C ILE A 7 -2.10 8.65 1.02
N LYS A 8 -3.31 8.47 0.51
CA LYS A 8 -3.60 7.44 -0.48
C LYS A 8 -2.85 7.69 -1.79
N THR A 9 -2.45 8.92 -2.05
CA THR A 9 -1.71 9.29 -3.25
C THR A 9 -0.26 9.62 -2.91
N VAL A 10 0.64 9.40 -3.87
CA VAL A 10 2.05 9.72 -3.68
C VAL A 10 2.22 11.23 -3.48
N GLU A 11 1.47 12.04 -4.23
CA GLU A 11 1.52 13.49 -4.08
C GLU A 11 1.11 13.94 -2.67
N GLY A 12 0.01 13.37 -2.16
CA GLY A 12 -0.45 13.66 -0.81
C GLY A 12 0.55 13.22 0.25
N PHE A 13 1.18 12.05 0.05
CA PHE A 13 2.24 11.57 0.93
C PHE A 13 3.42 12.56 0.96
N ARG A 14 3.88 13.01 -0.20
CA ARG A 14 4.97 14.00 -0.29
C ARG A 14 4.61 15.29 0.44
N ARG A 15 3.37 15.73 0.32
CA ARG A 15 2.89 16.95 0.96
C ARG A 15 2.90 16.85 2.48
N ASN A 16 2.56 15.68 3.03
CA ASN A 16 2.48 15.47 4.46
C ASN A 16 3.80 15.04 5.10
N PHE A 17 4.64 14.30 4.39
CA PHE A 17 5.87 13.71 4.95
C PHE A 17 7.16 14.20 4.30
N GLY A 18 7.06 14.85 3.14
CA GLY A 18 8.22 15.34 2.39
C GLY A 18 8.72 14.33 1.36
N GLU A 19 9.33 14.85 0.28
CA GLU A 19 9.85 14.02 -0.80
C GLU A 19 10.95 13.06 -0.33
N SER A 20 11.74 13.48 0.65
CA SER A 20 12.83 12.67 1.17
C SER A 20 12.37 11.37 1.82
N LYS A 21 11.08 11.29 2.20
CA LYS A 21 10.51 10.11 2.83
C LYS A 21 9.92 9.11 1.83
N GLU A 22 9.91 9.45 0.55
CA GLU A 22 9.33 8.59 -0.49
C GLU A 22 10.02 7.21 -0.56
N GLY A 23 11.30 7.14 -0.21
CA GLY A 23 12.02 5.87 -0.14
C GLY A 23 11.42 4.87 0.82
N MET A 24 10.70 5.33 1.85
CA MET A 24 9.97 4.45 2.75
C MET A 24 8.93 3.60 2.03
N LEU A 25 8.35 4.14 0.95
CA LEU A 25 7.31 3.43 0.20
C LEU A 25 7.86 2.17 -0.46
N LEU A 26 9.10 2.25 -0.96
CA LEU A 26 9.77 1.08 -1.51
C LEU A 26 10.03 0.05 -0.41
N ASP A 27 10.54 0.50 0.73
CA ASP A 27 10.83 -0.38 1.86
C ASP A 27 9.56 -1.07 2.37
N LEU A 28 8.46 -0.32 2.49
CA LEU A 28 7.18 -0.88 2.92
C LEU A 28 6.63 -1.88 1.91
N THR A 29 6.79 -1.60 0.61
CA THR A 29 6.41 -2.53 -0.44
C THR A 29 7.17 -3.85 -0.28
N GLN A 30 8.47 -3.77 -0.09
CA GLN A 30 9.31 -4.96 0.10
C GLN A 30 8.93 -5.73 1.36
N GLU A 31 8.68 -5.05 2.46
CA GLU A 31 8.23 -5.69 3.69
C GLU A 31 6.89 -6.41 3.51
N PHE A 32 5.94 -5.77 2.82
CA PHE A 32 4.65 -6.36 2.56
C PHE A 32 4.79 -7.68 1.79
N PHE A 33 5.54 -7.65 0.67
CA PHE A 33 5.69 -8.84 -0.16
C PHE A 33 6.56 -9.91 0.49
N GLU A 34 7.54 -9.52 1.29
CA GLU A 34 8.32 -10.49 2.05
C GLU A 34 7.44 -11.24 3.05
N ALA A 35 6.60 -10.52 3.78
CA ALA A 35 5.66 -11.15 4.71
C ALA A 35 4.67 -12.06 3.98
N TYR A 36 4.15 -11.62 2.85
CA TYR A 36 3.17 -12.36 2.07
C TYR A 36 3.77 -13.62 1.45
N HIS A 37 4.88 -13.47 0.71
CA HIS A 37 5.44 -14.57 -0.06
C HIS A 37 6.39 -15.44 0.74
N ARG A 38 7.18 -14.85 1.63
CA ARG A 38 8.24 -15.56 2.34
C ARG A 38 7.76 -16.15 3.66
N HIS A 39 6.93 -15.41 4.38
CA HIS A 39 6.47 -15.83 5.70
C HIS A 39 5.04 -16.36 5.69
N GLY A 40 4.36 -16.33 4.56
CA GLY A 40 3.02 -16.87 4.41
C GLY A 40 1.94 -16.18 5.23
N VAL A 41 2.15 -14.90 5.57
CA VAL A 41 1.17 -14.13 6.32
C VAL A 41 -0.08 -13.93 5.46
N ASP A 42 -1.26 -14.09 6.08
CA ASP A 42 -2.52 -13.87 5.40
C ASP A 42 -2.58 -12.45 4.85
N PRO A 43 -2.87 -12.28 3.54
CA PRO A 43 -2.87 -10.93 2.96
C PRO A 43 -3.89 -9.99 3.61
N PHE A 44 -5.02 -10.49 4.09
CA PHE A 44 -6.00 -9.62 4.78
C PHE A 44 -5.45 -9.14 6.12
N GLU A 45 -4.67 -9.97 6.82
CA GLU A 45 -3.99 -9.55 8.03
C GLU A 45 -2.95 -8.48 7.74
N LEU A 46 -2.27 -8.56 6.59
CA LEU A 46 -1.33 -7.53 6.18
C LEU A 46 -2.04 -6.21 5.90
N VAL A 47 -3.21 -6.25 5.24
CA VAL A 47 -3.98 -5.04 5.01
C VAL A 47 -4.45 -4.44 6.33
N ASP A 48 -4.91 -5.28 7.28
CA ASP A 48 -5.31 -4.80 8.60
C ASP A 48 -4.13 -4.18 9.37
N GLY A 49 -2.95 -4.81 9.28
CA GLY A 49 -1.76 -4.33 9.98
C GLY A 49 -1.19 -3.05 9.42
N PHE A 50 -1.07 -2.94 8.11
CA PHE A 50 -0.58 -1.73 7.44
C PHE A 50 -1.62 -0.62 7.44
N GLY A 51 -2.89 -0.98 7.30
CA GLY A 51 -3.98 -0.04 7.11
C GLY A 51 -4.32 0.08 5.63
N LEU A 52 -5.63 0.09 5.32
CA LEU A 52 -6.09 0.13 3.92
C LEU A 52 -5.56 1.35 3.17
N ASP A 53 -5.52 2.52 3.83
CA ASP A 53 -5.02 3.74 3.22
C ASP A 53 -3.54 3.62 2.82
N TRP A 54 -2.74 2.99 3.68
CA TRP A 54 -1.32 2.77 3.40
C TRP A 54 -1.13 1.77 2.26
N VAL A 55 -1.94 0.71 2.20
CA VAL A 55 -1.89 -0.26 1.12
C VAL A 55 -2.27 0.40 -0.21
N GLN A 56 -3.29 1.27 -0.22
CA GLN A 56 -3.66 2.03 -1.41
C GLN A 56 -2.52 2.96 -1.85
N LEU A 57 -1.82 3.57 -0.90
CA LEU A 57 -0.66 4.40 -1.21
C LEU A 57 0.45 3.56 -1.86
N LEU A 58 0.72 2.36 -1.35
CA LEU A 58 1.72 1.48 -1.95
C LEU A 58 1.34 1.08 -3.37
N MET A 59 0.06 0.82 -3.62
CA MET A 59 -0.43 0.55 -4.97
C MET A 59 -0.16 1.73 -5.90
N ASN A 60 -0.51 2.94 -5.48
CA ASN A 60 -0.30 4.14 -6.28
C ASN A 60 1.18 4.42 -6.51
N TYR A 61 2.00 4.20 -5.50
CA TYR A 61 3.45 4.37 -5.63
C TYR A 61 4.02 3.43 -6.68
N ASN A 62 3.64 2.15 -6.62
CA ASN A 62 4.16 1.15 -7.56
C ASN A 62 3.66 1.40 -8.99
N GLU A 63 2.45 1.94 -9.15
CA GLU A 63 1.97 2.38 -10.45
C GLU A 63 2.85 3.50 -11.01
N GLY A 64 3.21 4.46 -10.16
CA GLY A 64 4.02 5.60 -10.55
C GLY A 64 5.44 5.24 -10.97
N VAL A 65 5.99 4.16 -10.42
CA VAL A 65 7.33 3.66 -10.79
C VAL A 65 7.25 2.51 -11.80
N GLU A 66 6.09 2.32 -12.40
CA GLU A 66 5.85 1.35 -13.48
C GLU A 66 6.03 -0.12 -13.06
N GLU A 67 5.89 -0.41 -11.77
CA GLU A 67 5.85 -1.78 -11.26
C GLU A 67 4.42 -2.32 -11.34
N TYR A 68 3.93 -2.51 -12.58
CA TYR A 68 2.53 -2.84 -12.83
C TYR A 68 2.10 -4.20 -12.27
N GLU A 69 3.01 -5.17 -12.21
CA GLU A 69 2.69 -6.47 -11.63
C GLU A 69 2.37 -6.35 -10.14
N LEU A 70 3.17 -5.57 -9.40
CA LEU A 70 2.94 -5.33 -7.98
C LEU A 70 1.67 -4.51 -7.78
N CYS A 71 1.46 -3.51 -8.64
CA CYS A 71 0.25 -2.70 -8.61
C CYS A 71 -0.99 -3.57 -8.79
N ALA A 72 -0.96 -4.52 -9.73
CA ALA A 72 -2.08 -5.43 -9.97
C ALA A 72 -2.37 -6.33 -8.76
N VAL A 73 -1.33 -6.83 -8.09
CA VAL A 73 -1.50 -7.63 -6.88
C VAL A 73 -2.16 -6.80 -5.77
N PHE A 74 -1.68 -5.58 -5.55
CA PHE A 74 -2.29 -4.69 -4.56
C PHE A 74 -3.74 -4.37 -4.90
N ARG A 75 -4.02 -4.07 -6.17
CA ARG A 75 -5.37 -3.75 -6.62
C ARG A 75 -6.34 -4.89 -6.35
N ASP A 76 -5.96 -6.10 -6.73
CA ASP A 76 -6.81 -7.27 -6.55
C ASP A 76 -7.03 -7.56 -5.06
N LEU A 77 -5.98 -7.44 -4.26
CA LEU A 77 -6.05 -7.63 -2.82
C LEU A 77 -6.96 -6.59 -2.16
N ILE A 78 -6.82 -5.32 -2.54
CA ILE A 78 -7.65 -4.25 -1.99
C ILE A 78 -9.13 -4.50 -2.34
N ASN A 79 -9.42 -4.87 -3.59
CA ASN A 79 -10.78 -5.14 -4.01
C ASN A 79 -11.39 -6.31 -3.25
N ASP A 80 -10.64 -7.39 -3.08
CA ASP A 80 -11.10 -8.57 -2.32
C ASP A 80 -11.33 -8.20 -0.85
N TYR A 81 -10.44 -7.42 -0.27
CA TYR A 81 -10.56 -6.99 1.12
C TYR A 81 -11.81 -6.15 1.33
N ILE A 82 -12.02 -5.15 0.47
CA ILE A 82 -13.18 -4.27 0.57
C ILE A 82 -14.48 -5.08 0.38
N GLU A 83 -14.53 -5.95 -0.62
CA GLU A 83 -15.70 -6.77 -0.88
C GLU A 83 -16.02 -7.68 0.31
N THR A 84 -15.01 -8.30 0.90
CA THR A 84 -15.19 -9.18 2.04
C THR A 84 -15.67 -8.43 3.28
N LYS A 85 -15.12 -7.23 3.52
CA LYS A 85 -15.45 -6.46 4.73
C LYS A 85 -16.78 -5.73 4.64
N THR A 86 -17.33 -5.54 3.43
CA THR A 86 -18.60 -4.84 3.24
C THR A 86 -19.80 -5.79 3.23
N LYS A 87 -19.59 -7.07 3.30
CA LYS A 87 -20.67 -8.06 3.35
C LYS A 87 -21.20 -8.29 4.76
#